data_e038dab89faf5573145fcd26c82347d9
#
_entry.id   e038dab89faf5573145fcd26c82347d9
#
_cell.length_a   1.000
_cell.length_b   1.000
_cell.length_c   1.000
_cell.angle_alpha   90.00
_cell.angle_beta   90.00
_cell.angle_gamma   90.00
#
_symmetry.space_group_name_H-M   'P 1'
#
loop_
_entity.id
_entity.type
_entity.pdbx_description
1 polymer ?
#
loop_
_entity_poly.entity_id
_entity_poly.type
_entity_poly.pdbx_seq_one_letter_code
_entity_poly.pdbx_strand_id
1 'polypeptide(L)'
;VGKVVPAEGDLLRIIGDGEQRPDGEVEDLDGPALLDLYRRMVLLRTYDERSLVYHRQGRVGTYAIFWGHEAVQAGSASALADEDWIFPSYRESAIGLLRGMPPEVVLSWWRGHPAGWWDPREYRVASITVPIATHVPHAVGLAWGSRLRGESVCAIAY
;
A
#
# COMPACT_ATOMS: atom_id res chain seq x y z
N VAL A 1 8.69 2.20 22.45
CA VAL A 1 9.02 1.67 21.12
C VAL A 1 10.50 1.85 20.91
N GLY A 2 11.27 0.77 21.15
CA GLY A 2 12.73 0.77 20.97
C GLY A 2 13.08 0.82 19.47
N LYS A 3 13.89 1.80 19.08
CA LYS A 3 14.43 1.89 17.72
C LYS A 3 15.46 0.78 17.54
N VAL A 4 15.14 -0.27 16.77
CA VAL A 4 16.17 -1.12 16.17
C VAL A 4 16.66 -0.39 14.92
N VAL A 5 17.74 0.36 15.04
CA VAL A 5 18.47 0.89 13.90
C VAL A 5 19.61 -0.08 13.65
N PRO A 6 19.62 -0.82 12.53
CA PRO A 6 20.76 -1.69 12.21
C PRO A 6 22.04 -0.86 12.10
N ALA A 7 23.16 -1.45 12.50
CA ALA A 7 24.46 -0.87 12.21
C ALA A 7 24.63 -0.74 10.69
N GLU A 8 25.42 0.27 10.26
CA GLU A 8 25.67 0.54 8.84
C GLU A 8 26.24 -0.72 8.18
N GLY A 9 25.48 -1.34 7.26
CA GLY A 9 25.86 -2.55 6.54
C GLY A 9 25.12 -3.84 6.97
N ASP A 10 24.40 -3.85 8.08
CA ASP A 10 23.65 -5.03 8.52
C ASP A 10 22.25 -5.06 7.92
N LEU A 11 21.88 -6.19 7.30
CA LEU A 11 20.55 -6.42 6.81
C LEU A 11 19.60 -6.69 7.98
N LEU A 12 18.59 -5.87 8.17
CA LEU A 12 17.53 -6.13 9.15
C LEU A 12 16.73 -7.37 8.70
N ARG A 13 16.89 -8.49 9.41
CA ARG A 13 16.11 -9.71 9.20
C ARG A 13 15.18 -9.92 10.38
N ILE A 14 13.89 -9.84 10.14
CA ILE A 14 12.85 -10.12 11.14
C ILE A 14 12.51 -11.62 11.15
N ILE A 15 12.67 -12.29 10.01
CA ILE A 15 12.48 -13.74 9.86
C ILE A 15 13.84 -14.36 9.57
N GLY A 16 14.36 -15.20 10.47
CA GLY A 16 15.58 -15.95 10.26
C GLY A 16 15.39 -17.17 9.34
N ASP A 17 16.50 -17.74 8.89
CA ASP A 17 16.52 -18.91 8.00
C ASP A 17 16.11 -20.19 8.78
N GLY A 18 14.94 -20.16 9.40
CA GLY A 18 14.27 -21.37 9.82
C GLY A 18 13.88 -21.56 11.27
N GLU A 19 14.37 -20.87 12.31
CA GLU A 19 13.90 -21.24 13.67
C GLU A 19 13.97 -20.19 14.79
N GLN A 20 14.57 -19.05 14.62
CA GLN A 20 14.58 -18.04 15.69
C GLN A 20 14.19 -16.66 15.15
N ARG A 21 13.16 -16.08 15.77
CA ARG A 21 12.94 -14.64 15.65
C ARG A 21 14.20 -13.96 16.17
N PRO A 22 14.81 -13.03 15.41
CA PRO A 22 15.85 -12.20 15.98
C PRO A 22 15.29 -11.49 17.22
N ASP A 23 16.11 -11.22 18.22
CA ASP A 23 15.79 -10.51 19.47
C ASP A 23 15.37 -9.04 19.21
N GLY A 24 14.32 -8.85 18.46
CA GLY A 24 13.67 -7.57 18.16
C GLY A 24 12.21 -7.69 18.55
N GLU A 25 11.69 -6.72 19.28
CA GLU A 25 10.28 -6.61 19.64
C GLU A 25 9.41 -6.54 18.38
N VAL A 26 9.06 -7.68 17.81
CA VAL A 26 7.94 -7.80 16.92
C VAL A 26 6.72 -7.97 17.80
N GLU A 27 5.84 -6.98 17.81
CA GLU A 27 4.57 -7.06 18.52
C GLU A 27 3.84 -8.34 18.08
N ASP A 28 3.49 -9.21 19.04
CA ASP A 28 2.77 -10.44 18.73
C ASP A 28 1.34 -10.05 18.29
N LEU A 29 1.10 -10.17 16.99
CA LEU A 29 -0.25 -10.03 16.46
C LEU A 29 -1.10 -11.20 16.91
N ASP A 30 -2.31 -10.92 17.35
CA ASP A 30 -3.28 -11.97 17.70
C ASP A 30 -3.78 -12.72 16.45
N GLY A 31 -4.42 -13.87 16.66
CA GLY A 31 -4.92 -14.70 15.56
C GLY A 31 -5.87 -13.97 14.60
N PRO A 32 -6.83 -13.17 15.08
CA PRO A 32 -7.70 -12.33 14.25
C PRO A 32 -6.94 -11.33 13.36
N ALA A 33 -5.95 -10.63 13.91
CA ALA A 33 -5.14 -9.65 13.15
C ALA A 33 -4.29 -10.35 12.07
N LEU A 34 -3.68 -11.50 12.40
CA LEU A 34 -2.95 -12.30 11.42
C LEU A 34 -3.86 -12.80 10.29
N LEU A 35 -5.08 -13.22 10.61
CA LEU A 35 -6.05 -13.66 9.62
C LEU A 35 -6.51 -12.51 8.71
N ASP A 36 -6.70 -11.31 9.26
CA ASP A 36 -7.04 -10.12 8.46
C ASP A 36 -5.90 -9.76 7.51
N LEU A 37 -4.66 -9.71 7.98
CA LEU A 37 -3.50 -9.48 7.12
C LEU A 37 -3.39 -10.52 6.00
N TYR A 38 -3.59 -11.79 6.32
CA TYR A 38 -3.59 -12.85 5.32
C TYR A 38 -4.69 -12.63 4.26
N ARG A 39 -5.91 -12.31 4.68
CA ARG A 39 -7.03 -12.02 3.75
C ARG A 39 -6.72 -10.83 2.84
N ARG A 40 -6.12 -9.77 3.37
CA ARG A 40 -5.68 -8.60 2.61
C ARG A 40 -4.63 -8.99 1.56
N MET A 41 -3.64 -9.80 1.93
CA MET A 41 -2.63 -10.29 1.00
C MET A 41 -3.24 -11.17 -0.11
N VAL A 42 -4.18 -12.07 0.24
CA VAL A 42 -4.89 -12.92 -0.74
C VAL A 42 -5.75 -12.08 -1.68
N LEU A 43 -6.43 -11.04 -1.16
CA LEU A 43 -7.19 -10.09 -1.99
C LEU A 43 -6.28 -9.41 -3.02
N LEU A 44 -5.17 -8.84 -2.57
CA LEU A 44 -4.21 -8.16 -3.45
C LEU A 44 -3.63 -9.13 -4.50
N ARG A 45 -3.21 -10.34 -4.11
CA ARG A 45 -2.71 -11.36 -5.01
C ARG A 45 -3.74 -11.73 -6.06
N THR A 46 -4.96 -11.99 -5.63
CA THR A 46 -6.06 -12.38 -6.54
C THR A 46 -6.37 -11.26 -7.54
N TYR A 47 -6.37 -10.01 -7.06
CA TYR A 47 -6.55 -8.85 -7.92
C TYR A 47 -5.42 -8.74 -8.96
N ASP A 48 -4.16 -8.86 -8.54
CA ASP A 48 -3.00 -8.78 -9.43
C ASP A 48 -3.03 -9.83 -10.54
N GLU A 49 -3.28 -11.09 -10.17
CA GLU A 49 -3.38 -12.21 -11.12
C GLU A 49 -4.52 -12.00 -12.13
N ARG A 50 -5.69 -11.54 -11.68
CA ARG A 50 -6.82 -11.25 -12.56
C ARG A 50 -6.57 -10.07 -13.48
N SER A 51 -5.94 -9.02 -12.99
CA SER A 51 -5.56 -7.84 -13.76
C SER A 51 -4.56 -8.19 -14.86
N LEU A 52 -3.58 -9.05 -14.57
CA LEU A 52 -2.64 -9.56 -15.56
C LEU A 52 -3.34 -10.37 -16.67
N VAL A 53 -4.34 -11.18 -16.32
CA VAL A 53 -5.16 -11.90 -17.31
C VAL A 53 -5.89 -10.92 -18.22
N TYR A 54 -6.52 -9.86 -17.67
CA TYR A 54 -7.20 -8.84 -18.47
C TYR A 54 -6.22 -8.05 -19.35
N HIS A 55 -5.02 -7.77 -18.86
CA HIS A 55 -3.98 -7.15 -19.67
C HIS A 55 -3.57 -8.05 -20.86
N ARG A 56 -3.33 -9.34 -20.63
CA ARG A 56 -3.00 -10.30 -21.69
C ARG A 56 -4.11 -10.48 -22.73
N GLN A 57 -5.36 -10.25 -22.34
CA GLN A 57 -6.52 -10.24 -23.23
C GLN A 57 -6.70 -8.92 -24.00
N GLY A 58 -5.83 -7.92 -23.81
CA GLY A 58 -5.94 -6.59 -24.41
C GLY A 58 -7.09 -5.74 -23.85
N ARG A 59 -7.67 -6.13 -22.71
CA ARG A 59 -8.76 -5.39 -22.05
C ARG A 59 -8.26 -4.23 -21.18
N VAL A 60 -7.00 -4.25 -20.80
CA VAL A 60 -6.29 -3.20 -20.06
C VAL A 60 -5.05 -2.85 -20.87
N GLY A 61 -4.81 -1.57 -21.11
CA GLY A 61 -3.75 -1.10 -22.01
C GLY A 61 -2.35 -1.36 -21.50
N THR A 62 -2.10 -1.01 -20.24
CA THR A 62 -0.87 -1.33 -19.53
C THR A 62 -1.21 -1.80 -18.12
N TYR A 63 -0.32 -2.57 -17.53
CA TYR A 63 -0.49 -3.03 -16.16
C TYR A 63 0.86 -3.33 -15.52
N ALA A 64 1.13 -2.73 -14.39
CA ALA A 64 2.31 -3.02 -13.59
C ALA A 64 1.97 -4.08 -12.54
N ILE A 65 2.49 -5.28 -12.72
CA ILE A 65 2.36 -6.34 -11.73
C ILE A 65 3.08 -5.95 -10.43
N PHE A 66 2.50 -6.35 -9.30
CA PHE A 66 3.10 -6.12 -7.99
C PHE A 66 3.31 -7.41 -7.19
N TRP A 67 3.38 -8.52 -7.86
CA TRP A 67 3.62 -9.84 -7.29
C TRP A 67 4.84 -9.84 -6.36
N GLY A 68 4.64 -10.23 -5.11
CA GLY A 68 5.63 -10.15 -4.05
C GLY A 68 5.55 -8.90 -3.17
N HIS A 69 4.75 -7.89 -3.54
CA HIS A 69 4.54 -6.66 -2.78
C HIS A 69 3.32 -6.68 -1.83
N GLU A 70 2.59 -7.79 -1.78
CA GLU A 70 1.35 -7.87 -1.01
C GLU A 70 1.56 -7.60 0.48
N ALA A 71 2.65 -8.16 1.04
CA ALA A 71 2.96 -7.98 2.46
C ALA A 71 3.29 -6.52 2.81
N VAL A 72 4.00 -5.81 1.92
CA VAL A 72 4.31 -4.38 2.10
C VAL A 72 3.02 -3.57 2.10
N GLN A 73 2.15 -3.78 1.10
CA GLN A 73 0.90 -3.03 0.98
C GLN A 73 -0.07 -3.38 2.13
N ALA A 74 -0.26 -4.66 2.44
CA ALA A 74 -1.18 -5.08 3.49
C ALA A 74 -0.69 -4.64 4.88
N GLY A 75 0.59 -4.84 5.19
CA GLY A 75 1.15 -4.49 6.48
C GLY A 75 1.14 -2.99 6.74
N SER A 76 1.63 -2.19 5.80
CA SER A 76 1.65 -0.73 5.95
C SER A 76 0.25 -0.13 6.01
N ALA A 77 -0.68 -0.59 5.15
CA ALA A 77 -2.06 -0.11 5.18
C ALA A 77 -2.79 -0.48 6.49
N SER A 78 -2.43 -1.61 7.13
CA SER A 78 -3.02 -2.03 8.39
C SER A 78 -2.53 -1.21 9.60
N ALA A 79 -1.40 -0.54 9.47
CA ALA A 79 -0.84 0.33 10.51
C ALA A 79 -1.41 1.76 10.47
N LEU A 80 -2.18 2.10 9.43
CA LEU A 80 -2.75 3.43 9.25
C LEU A 80 -4.15 3.53 9.84
N ALA A 81 -4.44 4.67 10.45
CA ALA A 81 -5.80 5.05 10.85
C ALA A 81 -6.65 5.45 9.64
N ASP A 82 -7.97 5.54 9.82
CA ASP A 82 -8.90 5.87 8.72
C ASP A 82 -8.68 7.29 8.16
N GLU A 83 -8.21 8.23 8.98
CA GLU A 83 -7.87 9.60 8.60
C GLU A 83 -6.54 9.75 7.87
N ASP A 84 -5.66 8.74 7.95
CA ASP A 84 -4.34 8.78 7.33
C ASP A 84 -4.41 8.61 5.81
N TRP A 85 -3.41 9.14 5.13
CA TRP A 85 -3.39 9.20 3.68
C TRP A 85 -2.35 8.28 3.06
N ILE A 86 -2.71 7.70 1.91
CA ILE A 86 -1.86 6.85 1.09
C ILE A 86 -1.55 7.57 -0.22
N PHE A 87 -0.27 7.67 -0.55
CA PHE A 87 0.23 8.18 -1.82
C PHE A 87 0.93 7.04 -2.57
N PRO A 88 0.20 6.30 -3.40
CA PRO A 88 0.72 5.14 -4.10
C PRO A 88 1.55 5.53 -5.33
N SER A 89 2.57 4.73 -5.63
CA SER A 89 3.11 4.67 -6.98
C SER A 89 2.28 3.72 -7.85
N TYR A 90 2.77 3.43 -9.05
CA TYR A 90 2.06 2.51 -9.95
C TYR A 90 2.03 1.06 -9.44
N ARG A 91 3.01 0.63 -8.62
CA ARG A 91 3.02 -0.75 -8.09
C ARG A 91 2.07 -0.95 -6.92
N GLU A 92 1.77 0.10 -6.19
CA GLU A 92 0.82 0.08 -5.08
C GLU A 92 -0.59 0.48 -5.52
N SER A 93 -0.89 0.38 -6.83
CA SER A 93 -2.16 0.77 -7.41
C SER A 93 -3.38 0.07 -6.78
N ALA A 94 -3.20 -1.15 -6.29
CA ALA A 94 -4.26 -1.92 -5.66
C ALA A 94 -4.47 -1.63 -4.17
N ILE A 95 -3.64 -0.78 -3.55
CA ILE A 95 -3.75 -0.50 -2.12
C ILE A 95 -5.10 0.16 -1.75
N GLY A 96 -5.72 0.85 -2.70
CA GLY A 96 -7.06 1.40 -2.55
C GLY A 96 -8.13 0.36 -2.21
N LEU A 97 -7.95 -0.91 -2.63
CA LEU A 97 -8.86 -2.00 -2.27
C LEU A 97 -8.92 -2.22 -0.76
N LEU A 98 -7.80 -1.98 -0.07
CA LEU A 98 -7.70 -2.10 1.39
C LEU A 98 -8.38 -0.95 2.13
N ARG A 99 -8.77 0.09 1.40
CA ARG A 99 -9.57 1.24 1.84
C ARG A 99 -11.02 1.19 1.31
N GLY A 100 -11.45 0.01 0.81
CA GLY A 100 -12.82 -0.18 0.31
C GLY A 100 -13.06 0.34 -1.11
N MET A 101 -12.02 0.72 -1.85
CA MET A 101 -12.17 1.12 -3.25
C MET A 101 -12.59 -0.10 -4.10
N PRO A 102 -13.62 0.02 -4.94
CA PRO A 102 -14.03 -1.07 -5.82
C PRO A 102 -12.90 -1.46 -6.81
N PRO A 103 -12.65 -2.75 -7.06
CA PRO A 103 -11.59 -3.22 -7.96
C PRO A 103 -11.75 -2.72 -9.38
N GLU A 104 -12.98 -2.52 -9.85
CA GLU A 104 -13.27 -1.97 -11.17
C GLU A 104 -12.81 -0.52 -11.34
N VAL A 105 -12.73 0.26 -10.28
CA VAL A 105 -12.21 1.64 -10.30
C VAL A 105 -10.71 1.60 -10.61
N VAL A 106 -9.95 0.77 -9.91
CA VAL A 106 -8.51 0.63 -10.13
C VAL A 106 -8.21 0.05 -11.52
N LEU A 107 -9.00 -0.94 -11.97
CA LEU A 107 -8.87 -1.49 -13.33
C LEU A 107 -9.19 -0.46 -14.41
N SER A 108 -10.20 0.39 -14.17
CA SER A 108 -10.57 1.47 -15.08
C SER A 108 -9.46 2.52 -15.20
N TRP A 109 -8.74 2.79 -14.12
CA TRP A 109 -7.56 3.67 -14.14
C TRP A 109 -6.49 3.12 -15.09
N TRP A 110 -6.15 1.84 -14.97
CA TRP A 110 -5.18 1.17 -15.85
C TRP A 110 -5.64 1.11 -17.33
N ARG A 111 -6.94 1.20 -17.55
CA ARG A 111 -7.54 1.28 -18.89
C ARG A 111 -7.52 2.71 -19.45
N GLY A 112 -7.24 3.73 -18.65
CA GLY A 112 -7.37 5.13 -19.02
C GLY A 112 -8.83 5.58 -19.16
N HIS A 113 -9.76 4.89 -18.50
CA HIS A 113 -11.18 5.21 -18.55
C HIS A 113 -11.58 6.18 -17.43
N PRO A 114 -12.46 7.18 -17.70
CA PRO A 114 -12.87 8.16 -16.68
C PRO A 114 -13.43 7.56 -15.38
N ALA A 115 -14.06 6.39 -15.44
CA ALA A 115 -14.52 5.69 -14.25
C ALA A 115 -13.38 5.21 -13.30
N GLY A 116 -12.14 5.32 -13.73
CA GLY A 116 -10.95 5.08 -12.89
C GLY A 116 -10.48 6.31 -12.12
N TRP A 117 -11.18 7.44 -12.24
CA TRP A 117 -10.87 8.65 -11.49
C TRP A 117 -11.77 8.70 -10.26
N TRP A 118 -11.16 8.59 -9.09
CA TRP A 118 -11.86 8.67 -7.81
C TRP A 118 -11.59 9.99 -7.11
N ASP A 119 -12.45 10.38 -6.16
CA ASP A 119 -12.14 11.46 -5.23
C ASP A 119 -11.14 10.93 -4.18
N PRO A 120 -9.91 11.45 -4.12
CA PRO A 120 -8.93 11.00 -3.14
C PRO A 120 -9.40 11.11 -1.69
N ARG A 121 -10.33 12.02 -1.41
CA ARG A 121 -10.87 12.23 -0.06
C ARG A 121 -11.81 11.11 0.39
N GLU A 122 -12.45 10.42 -0.57
CA GLU A 122 -13.37 9.32 -0.27
C GLU A 122 -12.65 8.11 0.34
N TYR A 123 -11.49 7.77 -0.22
CA TYR A 123 -10.71 6.59 0.21
C TYR A 123 -9.44 6.96 0.98
N ARG A 124 -9.11 8.25 1.12
CA ARG A 124 -7.81 8.71 1.62
C ARG A 124 -6.62 8.13 0.84
N VAL A 125 -6.82 7.92 -0.45
CA VAL A 125 -5.84 7.41 -1.38
C VAL A 125 -5.65 8.43 -2.49
N ALA A 126 -4.46 8.98 -2.61
CA ALA A 126 -4.10 9.91 -3.67
C ALA A 126 -4.11 9.23 -5.04
N SER A 127 -4.14 10.02 -6.10
CA SER A 127 -4.04 9.49 -7.47
C SER A 127 -2.74 8.72 -7.66
N ILE A 128 -2.82 7.59 -8.34
CA ILE A 128 -1.64 6.80 -8.73
C ILE A 128 -0.73 7.65 -9.62
N THR A 129 0.57 7.59 -9.34
CA THR A 129 1.59 8.27 -10.15
C THR A 129 2.50 7.27 -10.84
N VAL A 130 2.77 7.47 -12.12
CA VAL A 130 3.71 6.66 -12.89
C VAL A 130 5.15 7.20 -12.76
N PRO A 131 5.39 8.52 -12.86
CA PRO A 131 6.73 9.06 -12.64
C PRO A 131 7.17 8.84 -11.19
N ILE A 132 8.31 8.19 -11.03
CA ILE A 132 8.86 7.80 -9.73
C ILE A 132 9.07 9.02 -8.84
N ALA A 133 8.70 8.91 -7.56
CA ALA A 133 8.83 9.92 -6.52
C ALA A 133 7.98 11.20 -6.68
N THR A 134 7.20 11.37 -7.75
CA THR A 134 6.35 12.57 -7.98
C THR A 134 5.32 12.77 -6.86
N HIS A 135 4.83 11.69 -6.27
CA HIS A 135 3.83 11.73 -5.19
C HIS A 135 4.42 12.11 -3.82
N VAL A 136 5.74 11.96 -3.64
CA VAL A 136 6.41 12.25 -2.35
C VAL A 136 6.25 13.72 -1.92
N PRO A 137 6.50 14.74 -2.76
CA PRO A 137 6.25 16.14 -2.40
C PRO A 137 4.78 16.42 -2.05
N HIS A 138 3.84 15.72 -2.69
CA HIS A 138 2.41 15.87 -2.38
C HIS A 138 2.08 15.30 -0.99
N ALA A 139 2.65 14.14 -0.63
CA ALA A 139 2.52 13.57 0.71
C ALA A 139 3.09 14.51 1.79
N VAL A 140 4.28 15.07 1.53
CA VAL A 140 4.89 16.06 2.43
C VAL A 140 4.01 17.30 2.57
N GLY A 141 3.48 17.82 1.47
CA GLY A 141 2.59 18.98 1.48
C GLY A 141 1.31 18.75 2.28
N LEU A 142 0.71 17.56 2.13
CA LEU A 142 -0.46 17.17 2.90
C LEU A 142 -0.14 17.08 4.39
N ALA A 143 0.91 16.34 4.76
CA ALA A 143 1.32 16.18 6.16
C ALA A 143 1.66 17.52 6.83
N TRP A 144 2.36 18.40 6.11
CA TRP A 144 2.64 19.75 6.58
C TRP A 144 1.37 20.57 6.78
N GLY A 145 0.47 20.58 5.78
CA GLY A 145 -0.80 21.29 5.87
C GLY A 145 -1.66 20.83 7.04
N SER A 146 -1.74 19.51 7.27
CA SER A 146 -2.45 18.92 8.42
C SER A 146 -1.83 19.34 9.73
N ARG A 147 -0.49 19.33 9.85
CA ARG A 147 0.22 19.80 11.03
C ARG A 147 -0.07 21.28 11.34
N LEU A 148 -0.10 22.14 10.30
CA LEU A 148 -0.43 23.57 10.48
C LEU A 148 -1.88 23.79 10.96
N ARG A 149 -2.79 22.87 10.62
CA ARG A 149 -4.17 22.88 11.11
C ARG A 149 -4.36 22.23 12.48
N GLY A 150 -3.29 21.64 13.05
CA GLY A 150 -3.36 20.91 14.31
C GLY A 150 -4.02 19.52 14.18
N GLU A 151 -4.10 18.98 12.97
CA GLU A 151 -4.64 17.65 12.71
C GLU A 151 -3.57 16.57 12.93
N SER A 152 -3.97 15.45 13.54
CA SER A 152 -3.11 14.27 13.69
C SER A 152 -3.33 13.32 12.51
N VAL A 153 -2.65 13.58 11.41
CA VAL A 153 -2.75 12.80 10.17
C VAL A 153 -1.37 12.35 9.73
N CYS A 154 -1.24 11.09 9.43
CA CYS A 154 -0.06 10.51 8.81
C CYS A 154 -0.23 10.43 7.28
N ALA A 155 0.84 10.56 6.53
CA ALA A 155 0.86 10.33 5.09
C ALA A 155 1.98 9.34 4.75
N ILE A 156 1.61 8.22 4.14
CA ILE A 156 2.58 7.25 3.63
C ILE A 156 2.75 7.44 2.12
N ALA A 157 3.98 7.43 1.65
CA ALA A 157 4.33 7.44 0.22
C ALA A 157 5.19 6.20 -0.10
N TYR A 158 4.94 5.56 -1.22
CA TYR A 158 5.59 4.32 -1.65
C TYR A 158 6.63 4.58 -2.75
#